data_543dff827b490d8a4735c1243a2b63be
#
_entry.id   543dff827b490d8a4735c1243a2b63be
#
_cell.length_a   1.000
_cell.length_b   1.000
_cell.length_c   1.000
_cell.angle_alpha   90.00
_cell.angle_beta   90.00
_cell.angle_gamma   90.00
#
_symmetry.space_group_name_H-M   'P 1'
#
loop_
_entity.id
_entity.type
_entity.pdbx_description
1 polymer ?
#
loop_
_entity_poly.entity_id
_entity_poly.type
_entity_poly.pdbx_seq_one_letter_code
_entity_poly.pdbx_strand_id
1 'polypeptide(L)'
;FKLQRHLAEKIAPLTEINDILEKMRDELRESIPSAMEARILLLDPDAKNYTRPLQCILYDRPVNCMSCKRSHPVIQKAVEKRKAVVVPRGDPIERKDGSRVEIGPEAAVPAFVGDDILAVLSLVGSPGTQFTQKDFLLLDDFAKTARNAILRAKNYWEMSEEKLKINKKLTNLSSFVPRTVLDIVEKNPELLSEEKNKKEVSVLFLDLEGYTHLSATLPESQVNEIVERMFSRFVDPIHRSHGDINETAGDGLMVIFKEGDMKTNAVNSVKAAFDIYDRNREFNKELASHINPIKVNMGINSGTALVGMTRFKGSAGTRMTYTASGPVTNLAARLADHAKGGDILVGEETRELI
;
A
#
# COMPACT_ATOMS: atom_id res chain seq x y z
N PHE A 1 17.58 -4.37 -36.92
CA PHE A 1 18.01 -3.28 -36.04
C PHE A 1 17.01 -2.08 -36.04
N LYS A 2 16.61 -1.52 -37.19
CA LYS A 2 15.69 -0.36 -37.25
C LYS A 2 14.28 -0.69 -36.76
N LEU A 3 13.74 -1.85 -37.13
CA LEU A 3 12.40 -2.28 -36.75
C LEU A 3 12.32 -2.65 -35.27
N GLN A 4 13.32 -3.35 -34.72
CA GLN A 4 13.39 -3.66 -33.29
C GLN A 4 13.42 -2.39 -32.42
N ARG A 5 14.21 -1.40 -32.85
CA ARG A 5 14.28 -0.10 -32.15
C ARG A 5 12.94 0.62 -32.21
N HIS A 6 12.31 0.67 -33.38
CA HIS A 6 11.01 1.31 -33.57
C HIS A 6 9.91 0.64 -32.72
N LEU A 7 9.87 -0.70 -32.69
CA LEU A 7 8.95 -1.45 -31.84
C LEU A 7 9.23 -1.18 -30.36
N ALA A 8 10.50 -1.21 -29.94
CA ALA A 8 10.88 -0.94 -28.57
C ALA A 8 10.48 0.48 -28.12
N GLU A 9 10.64 1.48 -28.97
CA GLU A 9 10.21 2.87 -28.71
C GLU A 9 8.69 2.98 -28.56
N LYS A 10 7.91 2.26 -29.34
CA LYS A 10 6.44 2.25 -29.28
C LYS A 10 5.88 1.58 -28.03
N ILE A 11 6.55 0.54 -27.53
CA ILE A 11 6.09 -0.21 -26.34
C ILE A 11 6.75 0.28 -25.03
N ALA A 12 7.81 1.11 -25.13
CA ALA A 12 8.52 1.62 -23.93
C ALA A 12 7.62 2.36 -22.92
N PRO A 13 6.67 3.21 -23.34
CA PRO A 13 5.80 3.93 -22.42
C PRO A 13 4.69 3.08 -21.81
N LEU A 14 4.45 1.87 -22.35
CA LEU A 14 3.35 1.00 -21.91
C LEU A 14 3.78 0.19 -20.68
N THR A 15 2.92 0.16 -19.67
CA THR A 15 3.12 -0.58 -18.42
C THR A 15 2.19 -1.78 -18.30
N GLU A 16 1.00 -1.69 -18.91
CA GLU A 16 0.02 -2.76 -18.89
C GLU A 16 0.36 -3.84 -19.91
N ILE A 17 0.35 -5.09 -19.45
CA ILE A 17 0.77 -6.23 -20.30
C ILE A 17 -0.14 -6.39 -21.52
N ASN A 18 -1.43 -6.14 -21.39
CA ASN A 18 -2.37 -6.27 -22.49
C ASN A 18 -2.11 -5.23 -23.58
N ASP A 19 -1.86 -3.97 -23.21
CA ASP A 19 -1.56 -2.89 -24.14
C ASP A 19 -0.26 -3.17 -24.92
N ILE A 20 0.76 -3.68 -24.22
CA ILE A 20 2.03 -4.11 -24.82
C ILE A 20 1.81 -5.20 -25.86
N LEU A 21 1.03 -6.23 -25.53
CA LEU A 21 0.80 -7.37 -26.40
C LEU A 21 -0.10 -7.00 -27.58
N GLU A 22 -1.09 -6.13 -27.39
CA GLU A 22 -1.89 -5.59 -28.50
C GLU A 22 -1.04 -4.84 -29.49
N LYS A 23 -0.26 -3.91 -28.98
CA LYS A 23 0.61 -3.11 -29.82
C LYS A 23 1.61 -3.97 -30.60
N MET A 24 2.21 -4.94 -29.91
CA MET A 24 3.14 -5.86 -30.53
C MET A 24 2.48 -6.76 -31.59
N ARG A 25 1.27 -7.25 -31.32
CA ARG A 25 0.50 -8.05 -32.28
C ARG A 25 0.24 -7.25 -33.55
N ASP A 26 -0.21 -6.01 -33.41
CA ASP A 26 -0.55 -5.17 -34.55
C ASP A 26 0.68 -4.82 -35.39
N GLU A 27 1.77 -4.44 -34.75
CA GLU A 27 3.05 -4.20 -35.45
C GLU A 27 3.62 -5.45 -36.12
N LEU A 28 3.48 -6.63 -35.50
CA LEU A 28 3.90 -7.90 -36.11
C LEU A 28 3.09 -8.22 -37.36
N ARG A 29 1.76 -8.04 -37.31
CA ARG A 29 0.87 -8.24 -38.45
C ARG A 29 1.16 -7.26 -39.59
N GLU A 30 1.35 -5.98 -39.29
CA GLU A 30 1.69 -4.94 -40.27
C GLU A 30 3.05 -5.19 -40.93
N SER A 31 3.99 -5.78 -40.19
CA SER A 31 5.35 -6.04 -40.68
C SER A 31 5.48 -7.26 -41.60
N ILE A 32 4.46 -8.14 -41.61
CA ILE A 32 4.42 -9.37 -42.43
C ILE A 32 3.16 -9.39 -43.30
N PRO A 33 3.20 -8.82 -44.50
CA PRO A 33 2.02 -8.66 -45.36
C PRO A 33 1.30 -9.96 -45.74
N SER A 34 2.00 -11.11 -45.73
CA SER A 34 1.42 -12.42 -45.94
C SER A 34 0.63 -12.97 -44.78
N ALA A 35 0.76 -12.35 -43.58
CA ALA A 35 -0.01 -12.73 -42.36
C ALA A 35 -1.40 -12.13 -42.38
N MET A 36 -2.42 -12.95 -42.32
CA MET A 36 -3.80 -12.52 -42.08
C MET A 36 -4.10 -12.35 -40.60
N GLU A 37 -3.38 -13.04 -39.73
CA GLU A 37 -3.51 -12.95 -38.29
C GLU A 37 -2.16 -13.12 -37.58
N ALA A 38 -1.92 -12.32 -36.53
CA ALA A 38 -0.85 -12.49 -35.57
C ALA A 38 -1.42 -12.73 -34.17
N ARG A 39 -0.76 -13.56 -33.37
CA ARG A 39 -1.16 -13.90 -32.02
C ARG A 39 0.05 -13.91 -31.10
N ILE A 40 -0.13 -13.44 -29.88
CA ILE A 40 0.83 -13.59 -28.78
C ILE A 40 0.09 -14.26 -27.63
N LEU A 41 0.52 -15.44 -27.24
CA LEU A 41 -0.07 -16.22 -26.17
C LEU A 41 0.89 -16.26 -24.99
N LEU A 42 0.38 -15.91 -23.81
CA LEU A 42 1.12 -16.00 -22.54
C LEU A 42 0.92 -17.38 -21.93
N LEU A 43 1.94 -17.93 -21.32
CA LEU A 43 1.79 -19.07 -20.43
C LEU A 43 1.23 -18.58 -19.10
N ASP A 44 0.12 -19.17 -18.67
CA ASP A 44 -0.42 -19.02 -17.32
C ASP A 44 0.36 -19.93 -16.37
N PRO A 45 1.17 -19.39 -15.43
CA PRO A 45 1.99 -20.21 -14.54
C PRO A 45 1.17 -21.13 -13.63
N ASP A 46 -0.02 -20.70 -13.20
CA ASP A 46 -0.87 -21.43 -12.26
C ASP A 46 -1.60 -22.58 -12.96
N ALA A 47 -2.13 -22.31 -14.15
CA ALA A 47 -2.84 -23.31 -14.94
C ALA A 47 -1.92 -24.15 -15.85
N LYS A 48 -0.65 -23.80 -15.99
CA LYS A 48 0.32 -24.38 -16.94
C LYS A 48 -0.17 -24.42 -18.39
N ASN A 49 -1.06 -23.50 -18.74
CA ASN A 49 -1.68 -23.40 -20.05
C ASN A 49 -1.40 -22.03 -20.67
N TYR A 50 -1.38 -21.99 -22.02
CA TYR A 50 -1.27 -20.71 -22.70
C TYR A 50 -2.61 -20.01 -22.74
N THR A 51 -2.68 -18.80 -22.21
CA THR A 51 -3.85 -17.94 -22.27
C THR A 51 -3.65 -16.81 -23.25
N ARG A 52 -4.70 -16.36 -23.85
CA ARG A 52 -4.73 -15.18 -24.68
C ARG A 52 -5.23 -14.02 -23.82
N PRO A 53 -4.43 -12.97 -23.59
CA PRO A 53 -4.85 -11.83 -22.77
C PRO A 53 -5.94 -10.99 -23.46
N LEU A 54 -6.09 -11.14 -24.80
CA LEU A 54 -7.04 -10.43 -25.61
C LEU A 54 -8.18 -11.34 -26.08
N GLN A 55 -9.33 -10.75 -26.42
CA GLN A 55 -10.46 -11.47 -26.97
C GLN A 55 -10.03 -12.29 -28.22
N CYS A 56 -10.41 -13.55 -28.22
CA CYS A 56 -10.18 -14.38 -29.36
C CYS A 56 -11.14 -13.98 -30.50
N ILE A 57 -10.64 -13.87 -31.73
CA ILE A 57 -11.47 -13.56 -32.93
C ILE A 57 -12.65 -14.52 -33.08
N LEU A 58 -12.49 -15.76 -32.61
CA LEU A 58 -13.52 -16.80 -32.67
C LEU A 58 -14.47 -16.79 -31.46
N TYR A 59 -14.01 -16.25 -30.34
CA TYR A 59 -14.76 -16.19 -29.09
C TYR A 59 -14.63 -14.77 -28.54
N ASP A 60 -15.72 -14.16 -28.27
CA ASP A 60 -15.80 -12.78 -27.75
C ASP A 60 -15.41 -12.69 -26.27
N ARG A 61 -14.42 -13.47 -25.86
CA ARG A 61 -13.89 -13.54 -24.48
C ARG A 61 -12.48 -14.14 -24.48
N PRO A 62 -11.67 -13.86 -23.46
CA PRO A 62 -10.43 -14.58 -23.22
C PRO A 62 -10.69 -16.08 -23.10
N VAL A 63 -9.94 -16.89 -23.81
CA VAL A 63 -10.03 -18.35 -23.74
C VAL A 63 -8.65 -18.96 -23.62
N ASN A 64 -8.57 -20.06 -22.88
CA ASN A 64 -7.39 -20.91 -22.87
C ASN A 64 -7.25 -21.58 -24.26
N CYS A 65 -6.26 -21.13 -25.03
CA CYS A 65 -6.04 -21.61 -26.37
C CYS A 65 -5.62 -23.08 -26.43
N MET A 66 -5.06 -23.63 -25.35
CA MET A 66 -4.65 -25.04 -25.30
C MET A 66 -5.81 -25.99 -25.03
N SER A 67 -6.85 -25.51 -24.33
CA SER A 67 -8.10 -26.26 -24.09
C SER A 67 -9.21 -25.96 -25.11
N CYS A 68 -8.96 -25.08 -26.06
CA CYS A 68 -9.87 -24.80 -27.14
C CYS A 68 -10.05 -26.06 -28.01
N LYS A 69 -11.31 -26.41 -28.37
CA LYS A 69 -11.61 -27.52 -29.31
C LYS A 69 -10.87 -27.41 -30.63
N ARG A 70 -10.37 -26.22 -30.89
CA ARG A 70 -9.49 -25.86 -31.97
C ARG A 70 -8.07 -25.79 -31.46
N SER A 71 -7.50 -26.95 -31.15
CA SER A 71 -6.05 -27.04 -30.89
C SER A 71 -5.31 -26.34 -32.02
N HIS A 72 -4.39 -25.45 -31.70
CA HIS A 72 -3.43 -24.90 -32.69
C HIS A 72 -2.25 -25.82 -32.75
N PRO A 73 -2.22 -26.80 -33.71
CA PRO A 73 -1.19 -27.85 -33.77
C PRO A 73 0.22 -27.26 -33.90
N VAL A 74 0.33 -26.10 -34.54
CA VAL A 74 1.61 -25.40 -34.75
C VAL A 74 2.15 -24.86 -33.42
N ILE A 75 1.28 -24.28 -32.57
CA ILE A 75 1.65 -23.76 -31.23
C ILE A 75 2.08 -24.95 -30.36
N GLN A 76 1.29 -26.02 -30.31
CA GLN A 76 1.60 -27.21 -29.53
C GLN A 76 2.95 -27.80 -29.93
N LYS A 77 3.18 -27.98 -31.24
CA LYS A 77 4.45 -28.47 -31.78
C LYS A 77 5.64 -27.54 -31.44
N ALA A 78 5.44 -26.23 -31.46
CA ALA A 78 6.47 -25.27 -31.09
C ALA A 78 6.84 -25.37 -29.61
N VAL A 79 5.84 -25.55 -28.73
CA VAL A 79 6.03 -25.79 -27.29
C VAL A 79 6.77 -27.11 -27.05
N GLU A 80 6.25 -28.21 -27.58
CA GLU A 80 6.84 -29.56 -27.43
C GLU A 80 8.30 -29.63 -27.92
N LYS A 81 8.53 -29.09 -29.13
CA LYS A 81 9.87 -29.08 -29.73
C LYS A 81 10.78 -27.98 -29.18
N ARG A 82 10.24 -27.08 -28.38
CA ARG A 82 10.97 -25.94 -27.83
C ARG A 82 11.73 -25.12 -28.89
N LYS A 83 11.14 -24.99 -30.08
CA LYS A 83 11.71 -24.23 -31.21
C LYS A 83 10.63 -23.72 -32.15
N ALA A 84 11.03 -22.83 -33.04
CA ALA A 84 10.16 -22.35 -34.10
C ALA A 84 9.64 -23.53 -34.97
N VAL A 85 8.35 -23.50 -35.28
CA VAL A 85 7.67 -24.48 -36.12
C VAL A 85 6.89 -23.75 -37.20
N VAL A 86 6.93 -24.33 -38.38
CA VAL A 86 6.19 -23.86 -39.56
C VAL A 86 5.43 -25.01 -40.17
N VAL A 87 4.21 -24.73 -40.60
CA VAL A 87 3.36 -25.61 -41.38
C VAL A 87 3.02 -24.89 -42.68
N PRO A 88 3.35 -25.46 -43.86
CA PRO A 88 3.15 -24.79 -45.15
C PRO A 88 1.71 -24.54 -45.51
N ARG A 89 0.78 -25.32 -44.95
CA ARG A 89 -0.64 -25.18 -45.12
C ARG A 89 -1.36 -25.52 -43.82
N GLY A 90 -2.14 -24.57 -43.29
CA GLY A 90 -2.98 -24.78 -42.12
C GLY A 90 -4.30 -25.47 -42.46
N ASP A 91 -4.95 -26.06 -41.47
CA ASP A 91 -6.29 -26.62 -41.61
C ASP A 91 -7.33 -25.50 -41.64
N PRO A 92 -8.41 -25.64 -42.48
CA PRO A 92 -9.46 -24.65 -42.58
C PRO A 92 -10.11 -24.32 -41.24
N ILE A 93 -10.47 -23.06 -41.07
CA ILE A 93 -11.05 -22.54 -39.84
C ILE A 93 -12.59 -22.57 -39.95
N GLU A 94 -13.23 -23.31 -39.04
CA GLU A 94 -14.70 -23.28 -38.89
C GLU A 94 -15.10 -22.18 -37.90
N ARG A 95 -15.91 -21.22 -38.33
CA ARG A 95 -16.45 -20.14 -37.47
C ARG A 95 -17.69 -20.61 -36.73
N LYS A 96 -18.15 -19.80 -35.75
CA LYS A 96 -19.34 -20.07 -34.96
C LYS A 96 -20.62 -20.19 -35.81
N ASP A 97 -20.65 -19.51 -36.93
CA ASP A 97 -21.79 -19.51 -37.90
C ASP A 97 -21.74 -20.70 -38.86
N GLY A 98 -20.80 -21.66 -38.68
CA GLY A 98 -20.62 -22.81 -39.55
C GLY A 98 -19.83 -22.50 -40.81
N SER A 99 -19.46 -21.26 -41.08
CA SER A 99 -18.64 -20.91 -42.25
C SER A 99 -17.20 -21.41 -42.07
N ARG A 100 -16.59 -21.89 -43.19
CA ARG A 100 -15.18 -22.32 -43.22
C ARG A 100 -14.34 -21.23 -43.84
N VAL A 101 -13.19 -20.94 -43.17
CA VAL A 101 -12.20 -20.01 -43.70
C VAL A 101 -10.92 -20.80 -44.03
N GLU A 102 -10.58 -20.79 -45.28
CA GLU A 102 -9.29 -21.31 -45.73
C GLU A 102 -8.17 -20.44 -45.18
N ILE A 103 -7.08 -21.08 -44.70
CA ILE A 103 -5.88 -20.40 -44.22
C ILE A 103 -4.67 -20.89 -44.99
N GLY A 104 -3.65 -20.06 -45.05
CA GLY A 104 -2.36 -20.38 -45.64
C GLY A 104 -1.41 -21.04 -44.65
N PRO A 105 -0.12 -20.74 -44.72
CA PRO A 105 0.87 -21.26 -43.79
C PRO A 105 0.65 -20.79 -42.37
N GLU A 106 1.05 -21.62 -41.40
CA GLU A 106 1.10 -21.24 -40.01
C GLU A 106 2.53 -21.29 -39.48
N ALA A 107 2.89 -20.35 -38.59
CA ALA A 107 4.20 -20.34 -37.92
C ALA A 107 3.98 -20.05 -36.40
N ALA A 108 4.83 -20.67 -35.58
CA ALA A 108 4.86 -20.37 -34.15
C ALA A 108 6.31 -20.35 -33.65
N VAL A 109 6.61 -19.35 -32.80
CA VAL A 109 7.91 -19.17 -32.16
C VAL A 109 7.74 -19.00 -30.67
N PRO A 110 8.33 -19.87 -29.84
CA PRO A 110 8.30 -19.73 -28.40
C PRO A 110 9.28 -18.65 -27.92
N ALA A 111 8.90 -17.85 -26.96
CA ALA A 111 9.73 -16.87 -26.26
C ALA A 111 10.15 -17.46 -24.91
N PHE A 112 11.46 -17.61 -24.70
CA PHE A 112 12.02 -18.27 -23.53
C PHE A 112 12.53 -17.27 -22.47
N VAL A 113 12.43 -17.68 -21.20
CA VAL A 113 13.12 -17.07 -20.06
C VAL A 113 13.86 -18.20 -19.33
N GLY A 114 15.19 -18.23 -19.46
CA GLY A 114 15.94 -19.41 -19.07
C GLY A 114 15.47 -20.65 -19.85
N ASP A 115 15.06 -21.67 -19.10
CA ASP A 115 14.50 -22.90 -19.67
C ASP A 115 12.97 -22.88 -19.80
N ASP A 116 12.29 -21.84 -19.33
CA ASP A 116 10.83 -21.77 -19.36
C ASP A 116 10.32 -21.01 -20.58
N ILE A 117 9.16 -21.43 -21.12
CA ILE A 117 8.47 -20.74 -22.18
C ILE A 117 7.50 -19.75 -21.56
N LEU A 118 7.78 -18.46 -21.74
CA LEU A 118 6.94 -17.36 -21.21
C LEU A 118 5.75 -17.07 -22.11
N ALA A 119 5.97 -17.12 -23.42
CA ALA A 119 4.95 -16.81 -24.42
C ALA A 119 5.21 -17.57 -25.73
N VAL A 120 4.20 -17.63 -26.59
CA VAL A 120 4.35 -18.11 -27.97
C VAL A 120 3.77 -17.06 -28.92
N LEU A 121 4.57 -16.65 -29.88
CA LEU A 121 4.13 -15.82 -31.00
C LEU A 121 3.72 -16.74 -32.16
N SER A 122 2.56 -16.47 -32.76
CA SER A 122 2.03 -17.26 -33.85
C SER A 122 1.50 -16.37 -34.97
N LEU A 123 1.72 -16.80 -36.19
CA LEU A 123 1.21 -16.20 -37.42
C LEU A 123 0.35 -17.20 -38.17
N VAL A 124 -0.73 -16.66 -38.75
CA VAL A 124 -1.54 -17.39 -39.75
C VAL A 124 -1.46 -16.60 -41.04
N GLY A 125 -1.02 -17.25 -42.10
CA GLY A 125 -0.89 -16.66 -43.43
C GLY A 125 -2.17 -16.71 -44.24
N SER A 126 -2.25 -15.87 -45.27
CA SER A 126 -3.32 -15.88 -46.24
C SER A 126 -3.24 -17.12 -47.15
N PRO A 127 -4.36 -17.66 -47.66
CA PRO A 127 -4.36 -18.76 -48.61
C PRO A 127 -3.47 -18.45 -49.85
N GLY A 128 -2.69 -19.42 -50.26
CA GLY A 128 -1.81 -19.27 -51.44
C GLY A 128 -0.52 -18.48 -51.19
N THR A 129 -0.28 -17.99 -49.95
CA THR A 129 0.99 -17.34 -49.59
C THR A 129 1.98 -18.33 -48.98
N GLN A 130 3.23 -17.88 -48.82
CA GLN A 130 4.28 -18.62 -48.11
C GLN A 130 5.03 -17.62 -47.21
N PHE A 131 5.44 -18.08 -46.04
CA PHE A 131 6.34 -17.29 -45.19
C PHE A 131 7.79 -17.43 -45.69
N THR A 132 8.47 -16.33 -45.86
CA THR A 132 9.88 -16.27 -46.30
C THR A 132 10.81 -16.42 -45.08
N GLN A 133 12.08 -16.69 -45.36
CA GLN A 133 13.12 -16.72 -44.33
C GLN A 133 13.20 -15.36 -43.56
N LYS A 134 12.93 -14.25 -44.25
CA LYS A 134 12.89 -12.92 -43.64
C LYS A 134 11.75 -12.82 -42.63
N ASP A 135 10.57 -13.39 -42.93
CA ASP A 135 9.41 -13.37 -42.02
C ASP A 135 9.72 -14.17 -40.74
N PHE A 136 10.47 -15.26 -40.82
CA PHE A 136 10.90 -16.01 -39.64
C PHE A 136 11.91 -15.27 -38.80
N LEU A 137 12.91 -14.63 -39.41
CA LEU A 137 13.85 -13.79 -38.67
C LEU A 137 13.12 -12.67 -37.93
N LEU A 138 12.11 -12.08 -38.58
CA LEU A 138 11.29 -11.04 -38.02
C LEU A 138 10.47 -11.56 -36.86
N LEU A 139 9.78 -12.69 -37.00
CA LEU A 139 9.02 -13.34 -35.97
C LEU A 139 9.88 -13.68 -34.73
N ASP A 140 11.10 -14.19 -34.93
CA ASP A 140 12.05 -14.46 -33.85
C ASP A 140 12.49 -13.18 -33.13
N ASP A 141 12.75 -12.10 -33.86
CA ASP A 141 13.09 -10.81 -33.30
C ASP A 141 11.91 -10.21 -32.48
N PHE A 142 10.69 -10.37 -32.97
CA PHE A 142 9.49 -10.01 -32.19
C PHE A 142 9.34 -10.86 -30.92
N ALA A 143 9.65 -12.17 -30.99
CA ALA A 143 9.61 -13.04 -29.81
C ALA A 143 10.60 -12.60 -28.73
N LYS A 144 11.83 -12.22 -29.12
CA LYS A 144 12.82 -11.66 -28.19
C LYS A 144 12.37 -10.34 -27.57
N THR A 145 11.78 -9.46 -28.38
CA THR A 145 11.27 -8.16 -27.92
C THR A 145 10.06 -8.35 -26.99
N ALA A 146 9.13 -9.25 -27.34
CA ALA A 146 7.98 -9.62 -26.51
C ALA A 146 8.43 -10.14 -25.15
N ARG A 147 9.40 -11.07 -25.12
CA ARG A 147 9.95 -11.57 -23.86
C ARG A 147 10.40 -10.44 -22.95
N ASN A 148 11.22 -9.53 -23.46
CA ASN A 148 11.76 -8.43 -22.66
C ASN A 148 10.65 -7.47 -22.17
N ALA A 149 9.66 -7.19 -23.01
CA ALA A 149 8.53 -6.33 -22.66
C ALA A 149 7.61 -6.98 -21.61
N ILE A 150 7.30 -8.27 -21.76
CA ILE A 150 6.49 -9.04 -20.80
C ILE A 150 7.18 -9.10 -19.44
N LEU A 151 8.49 -9.42 -19.42
CA LEU A 151 9.26 -9.46 -18.18
C LEU A 151 9.27 -8.10 -17.45
N ARG A 152 9.47 -7.02 -18.23
CA ARG A 152 9.43 -5.67 -17.67
C ARG A 152 8.06 -5.35 -17.07
N ALA A 153 6.97 -5.64 -17.78
CA ALA A 153 5.61 -5.40 -17.30
C ALA A 153 5.31 -6.23 -16.04
N LYS A 154 5.72 -7.51 -16.01
CA LYS A 154 5.57 -8.39 -14.85
C LYS A 154 6.33 -7.86 -13.64
N ASN A 155 7.60 -7.51 -13.79
CA ASN A 155 8.41 -6.94 -12.71
C ASN A 155 7.82 -5.63 -12.19
N TYR A 156 7.34 -4.76 -13.09
CA TYR A 156 6.68 -3.51 -12.70
C TYR A 156 5.41 -3.77 -11.89
N TRP A 157 4.59 -4.72 -12.32
CA TRP A 157 3.38 -5.10 -11.61
C TRP A 157 3.68 -5.69 -10.22
N GLU A 158 4.64 -6.63 -10.12
CA GLU A 158 5.07 -7.23 -8.85
C GLU A 158 5.60 -6.17 -7.87
N MET A 159 6.45 -5.26 -8.35
CA MET A 159 6.96 -4.14 -7.55
C MET A 159 5.83 -3.19 -7.10
N SER A 160 4.84 -2.93 -7.94
CA SER A 160 3.70 -2.07 -7.61
C SER A 160 2.81 -2.70 -6.55
N GLU A 161 2.54 -4.01 -6.66
CA GLU A 161 1.79 -4.78 -5.66
C GLU A 161 2.53 -4.83 -4.31
N GLU A 162 3.84 -5.05 -4.33
CA GLU A 162 4.65 -5.05 -3.12
C GLU A 162 4.66 -3.68 -2.44
N LYS A 163 4.85 -2.61 -3.23
CA LYS A 163 4.76 -1.23 -2.75
C LYS A 163 3.40 -0.93 -2.12
N LEU A 164 2.30 -1.38 -2.74
CA LEU A 164 0.96 -1.21 -2.19
C LEU A 164 0.78 -1.95 -0.86
N LYS A 165 1.31 -3.18 -0.77
CA LYS A 165 1.30 -3.98 0.48
C LYS A 165 2.11 -3.30 1.58
N ILE A 166 3.30 -2.78 1.26
CA ILE A 166 4.15 -2.05 2.21
C ILE A 166 3.44 -0.78 2.68
N ASN A 167 2.88 0.00 1.76
CA ASN A 167 2.14 1.21 2.11
C ASN A 167 0.94 0.93 3.03
N LYS A 168 0.16 -0.12 2.76
CA LYS A 168 -0.93 -0.54 3.65
C LYS A 168 -0.42 -0.93 5.04
N LYS A 169 0.70 -1.65 5.13
CA LYS A 169 1.32 -2.00 6.41
C LYS A 169 1.76 -0.75 7.17
N LEU A 170 2.41 0.20 6.49
CA LEU A 170 2.85 1.46 7.09
C LEU A 170 1.66 2.30 7.57
N THR A 171 0.61 2.43 6.77
CA THR A 171 -0.62 3.14 7.16
C THR A 171 -1.26 2.52 8.39
N ASN A 172 -1.32 1.19 8.48
CA ASN A 172 -1.86 0.53 9.66
C ASN A 172 -0.97 0.74 10.89
N LEU A 173 0.36 0.68 10.74
CA LEU A 173 1.31 0.90 11.84
C LEU A 173 1.34 2.36 12.30
N SER A 174 1.09 3.32 11.43
CA SER A 174 1.10 4.74 11.76
C SER A 174 0.09 5.10 12.86
N SER A 175 -1.01 4.34 12.98
CA SER A 175 -1.99 4.54 14.04
C SER A 175 -1.50 4.17 15.45
N PHE A 176 -0.37 3.49 15.56
CA PHE A 176 0.19 3.02 16.84
C PHE A 176 1.41 3.82 17.30
N VAL A 177 1.82 4.82 16.55
CA VAL A 177 2.99 5.64 16.89
C VAL A 177 2.63 7.11 17.00
N PRO A 178 3.28 7.87 17.89
CA PRO A 178 3.11 9.31 17.98
C PRO A 178 3.41 10.00 16.64
N ARG A 179 2.69 11.09 16.36
CA ARG A 179 2.86 11.86 15.12
C ARG A 179 4.30 12.32 14.90
N THR A 180 4.95 12.73 15.97
CA THR A 180 6.39 13.07 15.94
C THR A 180 7.27 11.96 15.37
N VAL A 181 6.98 10.71 15.69
CA VAL A 181 7.76 9.57 15.17
C VAL A 181 7.57 9.40 13.68
N LEU A 182 6.33 9.60 13.19
CA LEU A 182 6.03 9.58 11.75
C LEU A 182 6.80 10.68 11.02
N ASP A 183 6.76 11.91 11.54
CA ASP A 183 7.47 13.06 10.95
C ASP A 183 9.00 12.82 10.90
N ILE A 184 9.57 12.18 11.93
CA ILE A 184 10.99 11.80 11.96
C ILE A 184 11.29 10.76 10.90
N VAL A 185 10.49 9.71 10.80
CA VAL A 185 10.67 8.62 9.81
C VAL A 185 10.57 9.15 8.38
N GLU A 186 9.65 10.07 8.12
CA GLU A 186 9.45 10.66 6.79
C GLU A 186 10.62 11.58 6.38
N LYS A 187 11.10 12.40 7.32
CA LYS A 187 12.15 13.39 7.03
C LYS A 187 13.55 12.80 7.05
N ASN A 188 13.87 12.02 8.06
CA ASN A 188 15.17 11.38 8.23
C ASN A 188 15.07 10.19 9.19
N PRO A 189 14.93 8.94 8.68
CA PRO A 189 14.86 7.75 9.51
C PRO A 189 16.06 7.52 10.44
N GLU A 190 17.22 8.05 10.09
CA GLU A 190 18.46 7.94 10.89
C GLU A 190 18.33 8.63 12.25
N LEU A 191 17.50 9.69 12.33
CA LEU A 191 17.26 10.42 13.59
C LEU A 191 16.59 9.57 14.68
N LEU A 192 15.95 8.46 14.32
CA LEU A 192 15.42 7.50 15.30
C LEU A 192 16.54 6.88 16.17
N SER A 193 17.79 6.95 15.71
CA SER A 193 18.93 6.43 16.46
C SER A 193 19.55 7.42 17.42
N GLU A 194 19.14 8.69 17.39
CA GLU A 194 19.68 9.72 18.27
C GLU A 194 19.26 9.54 19.74
N GLU A 195 20.09 10.05 20.64
CA GLU A 195 19.82 10.10 22.07
C GLU A 195 18.77 11.19 22.39
N LYS A 196 18.17 11.09 23.59
CA LYS A 196 17.28 12.13 24.09
C LYS A 196 18.00 13.46 24.24
N ASN A 197 17.36 14.51 23.76
CA ASN A 197 17.86 15.88 23.87
C ASN A 197 17.03 16.71 24.85
N LYS A 198 17.66 17.70 25.49
CA LYS A 198 16.95 18.69 26.29
C LYS A 198 16.11 19.57 25.38
N LYS A 199 14.79 19.63 25.67
CA LYS A 199 13.86 20.49 24.95
C LYS A 199 12.95 21.21 25.97
N GLU A 200 12.54 22.40 25.62
CA GLU A 200 11.49 23.14 26.28
C GLU A 200 10.15 22.57 25.90
N VAL A 201 9.41 22.05 26.87
CA VAL A 201 8.13 21.36 26.63
C VAL A 201 7.09 21.75 27.67
N SER A 202 5.84 21.59 27.31
CA SER A 202 4.75 21.44 28.27
C SER A 202 4.19 20.04 28.15
N VAL A 203 3.94 19.41 29.28
CA VAL A 203 3.40 18.06 29.37
C VAL A 203 2.04 18.13 30.04
N LEU A 204 1.05 17.54 29.39
CA LEU A 204 -0.30 17.37 29.91
C LEU A 204 -0.52 15.88 30.18
N PHE A 205 -0.89 15.54 31.40
CA PHE A 205 -1.50 14.25 31.73
C PHE A 205 -3.00 14.47 31.96
N LEU A 206 -3.78 13.54 31.50
CA LEU A 206 -5.21 13.45 31.83
C LEU A 206 -5.57 12.03 32.28
N ASP A 207 -6.53 11.94 33.19
CA ASP A 207 -7.02 10.70 33.78
C ASP A 207 -8.53 10.76 33.99
N LEU A 208 -9.20 9.60 33.88
CA LEU A 208 -10.66 9.52 34.01
C LEU A 208 -11.07 9.23 35.45
N GLU A 209 -11.66 10.22 36.10
CA GLU A 209 -12.23 10.03 37.44
C GLU A 209 -13.45 9.10 37.35
N GLY A 210 -13.41 8.04 38.15
CA GLY A 210 -14.51 7.10 38.26
C GLY A 210 -14.41 5.90 37.27
N TYR A 211 -13.34 5.77 36.52
CA TYR A 211 -13.13 4.63 35.60
C TYR A 211 -13.24 3.29 36.31
N THR A 212 -12.63 3.14 37.49
CA THR A 212 -12.70 1.90 38.30
C THR A 212 -14.13 1.56 38.68
N HIS A 213 -14.95 2.56 39.01
CA HIS A 213 -16.35 2.37 39.32
C HIS A 213 -17.18 2.03 38.08
N LEU A 214 -16.88 2.66 36.95
CA LEU A 214 -17.51 2.39 35.65
C LEU A 214 -17.26 0.93 35.22
N SER A 215 -16.01 0.48 35.32
CA SER A 215 -15.60 -0.88 34.99
C SER A 215 -16.15 -1.94 35.96
N ALA A 216 -16.52 -1.58 37.16
CA ALA A 216 -17.18 -2.47 38.10
C ALA A 216 -18.70 -2.58 37.90
N THR A 217 -19.32 -1.62 37.20
CA THR A 217 -20.77 -1.52 37.08
C THR A 217 -21.31 -1.84 35.69
N LEU A 218 -20.50 -1.69 34.65
CA LEU A 218 -20.87 -1.94 33.26
C LEU A 218 -20.09 -3.12 32.67
N PRO A 219 -20.65 -3.80 31.66
CA PRO A 219 -19.89 -4.77 30.88
C PRO A 219 -18.63 -4.15 30.23
N GLU A 220 -17.53 -4.87 30.20
CA GLU A 220 -16.22 -4.41 29.69
C GLU A 220 -16.31 -3.81 28.26
N SER A 221 -17.12 -4.42 27.40
CA SER A 221 -17.34 -3.90 26.04
C SER A 221 -17.98 -2.51 26.00
N GLN A 222 -18.91 -2.22 26.94
CA GLN A 222 -19.53 -0.90 27.04
C GLN A 222 -18.57 0.13 27.62
N VAL A 223 -17.77 -0.26 28.61
CA VAL A 223 -16.73 0.62 29.16
C VAL A 223 -15.74 1.02 28.08
N ASN A 224 -15.25 0.06 27.30
CA ASN A 224 -14.32 0.31 26.18
C ASN A 224 -14.95 1.24 25.15
N GLU A 225 -16.19 1.01 24.73
CA GLU A 225 -16.89 1.88 23.78
C GLU A 225 -17.01 3.32 24.31
N ILE A 226 -17.34 3.50 25.56
CA ILE A 226 -17.47 4.82 26.20
C ILE A 226 -16.12 5.55 26.19
N VAL A 227 -15.06 4.86 26.62
CA VAL A 227 -13.70 5.42 26.68
C VAL A 227 -13.17 5.76 25.29
N GLU A 228 -13.33 4.88 24.31
CA GLU A 228 -12.92 5.12 22.92
C GLU A 228 -13.65 6.34 22.31
N ARG A 229 -14.97 6.43 22.50
CA ARG A 229 -15.77 7.56 22.01
C ARG A 229 -15.37 8.87 22.67
N MET A 230 -15.06 8.83 23.97
CA MET A 230 -14.64 10.00 24.71
C MET A 230 -13.25 10.47 24.28
N PHE A 231 -12.25 9.59 24.26
CA PHE A 231 -10.89 9.95 23.83
C PHE A 231 -10.83 10.38 22.37
N SER A 232 -11.64 9.78 21.50
CA SER A 232 -11.74 10.22 20.10
C SER A 232 -12.12 11.70 19.97
N ARG A 233 -12.86 12.27 20.92
CA ARG A 233 -13.20 13.70 20.94
C ARG A 233 -12.07 14.60 21.40
N PHE A 234 -11.07 14.05 22.06
CA PHE A 234 -9.92 14.80 22.56
C PHE A 234 -8.78 14.89 21.54
N VAL A 235 -8.72 13.97 20.58
CA VAL A 235 -7.65 13.92 19.58
C VAL A 235 -7.54 15.22 18.78
N ASP A 236 -8.66 15.72 18.23
CA ASP A 236 -8.68 16.94 17.43
C ASP A 236 -8.30 18.21 18.22
N PRO A 237 -8.84 18.46 19.43
CA PRO A 237 -8.39 19.53 20.30
C PRO A 237 -6.89 19.51 20.59
N ILE A 238 -6.36 18.34 20.91
CA ILE A 238 -4.93 18.15 21.18
C ILE A 238 -4.11 18.54 19.95
N HIS A 239 -4.44 17.99 18.80
CA HIS A 239 -3.71 18.25 17.56
C HIS A 239 -3.82 19.71 17.08
N ARG A 240 -4.98 20.34 17.21
CA ARG A 240 -5.16 21.77 16.87
C ARG A 240 -4.32 22.70 17.74
N SER A 241 -4.03 22.28 18.96
CA SER A 241 -3.14 22.98 19.88
C SER A 241 -1.68 22.52 19.78
N HIS A 242 -1.29 21.82 18.71
CA HIS A 242 0.07 21.32 18.49
C HIS A 242 0.57 20.33 19.56
N GLY A 243 -0.34 19.62 20.20
CA GLY A 243 -0.03 18.52 21.12
C GLY A 243 0.18 17.20 20.36
N ASP A 244 1.13 16.40 20.81
CA ASP A 244 1.39 15.05 20.34
C ASP A 244 1.05 14.04 21.44
N ILE A 245 0.12 13.11 21.13
CA ILE A 245 -0.28 12.05 22.06
C ILE A 245 0.82 10.99 22.05
N ASN A 246 1.50 10.85 23.18
CA ASN A 246 2.66 9.98 23.28
C ASN A 246 2.38 8.62 23.92
N GLU A 247 1.59 8.61 24.96
CA GLU A 247 1.25 7.40 25.70
C GLU A 247 -0.23 7.35 26.01
N THR A 248 -0.79 6.17 25.88
CA THR A 248 -2.15 5.83 26.34
C THR A 248 -1.99 4.73 27.38
N ALA A 249 -2.46 4.96 28.60
CA ALA A 249 -2.34 4.00 29.70
C ALA A 249 -3.74 3.79 30.30
N GLY A 250 -4.47 2.79 29.78
CA GLY A 250 -5.82 2.47 30.28
C GLY A 250 -6.77 3.64 30.12
N ASP A 251 -7.03 4.33 31.20
CA ASP A 251 -7.91 5.50 31.36
C ASP A 251 -7.19 6.85 31.30
N GLY A 252 -5.89 6.87 30.96
CA GLY A 252 -5.07 8.07 30.90
C GLY A 252 -4.40 8.33 29.57
N LEU A 253 -4.08 9.60 29.29
CA LEU A 253 -3.29 10.04 28.14
C LEU A 253 -2.14 10.95 28.63
N MET A 254 -0.98 10.81 27.98
CA MET A 254 0.12 11.76 28.05
C MET A 254 0.28 12.50 26.73
N VAL A 255 0.30 13.82 26.78
CA VAL A 255 0.45 14.70 25.63
C VAL A 255 1.66 15.61 25.83
N ILE A 256 2.47 15.77 24.77
CA ILE A 256 3.67 16.63 24.78
C ILE A 256 3.48 17.78 23.79
N PHE A 257 3.72 18.99 24.24
CA PHE A 257 3.75 20.23 23.44
C PHE A 257 5.19 20.70 23.36
N LYS A 258 5.78 20.75 22.15
CA LYS A 258 7.22 20.98 21.94
C LYS A 258 7.57 21.72 20.64
N GLU A 259 6.56 22.16 19.89
CA GLU A 259 6.77 22.77 18.56
C GLU A 259 7.05 24.28 18.63
N GLY A 260 6.79 24.93 19.77
CA GLY A 260 7.05 26.34 19.99
C GLY A 260 8.11 26.59 21.06
N ASP A 261 8.27 27.86 21.42
CA ASP A 261 8.99 28.27 22.62
C ASP A 261 8.22 27.84 23.90
N MET A 262 8.85 27.99 25.06
CA MET A 262 8.27 27.59 26.35
C MET A 262 6.88 28.20 26.59
N LYS A 263 6.72 29.49 26.30
CA LYS A 263 5.47 30.20 26.47
C LYS A 263 4.38 29.67 25.52
N THR A 264 4.72 29.51 24.25
CA THR A 264 3.79 28.95 23.24
C THR A 264 3.33 27.55 23.63
N ASN A 265 4.27 26.69 24.05
CA ASN A 265 3.94 25.35 24.51
C ASN A 265 3.03 25.34 25.74
N ALA A 266 3.28 26.22 26.71
CA ALA A 266 2.43 26.38 27.91
C ALA A 266 1.01 26.83 27.53
N VAL A 267 0.87 27.89 26.72
CA VAL A 267 -0.41 28.38 26.26
C VAL A 267 -1.19 27.32 25.46
N ASN A 268 -0.51 26.59 24.58
CA ASN A 268 -1.14 25.54 23.78
C ASN A 268 -1.63 24.36 24.64
N SER A 269 -0.86 23.97 25.66
CA SER A 269 -1.25 22.90 26.57
C SER A 269 -2.50 23.27 27.40
N VAL A 270 -2.58 24.51 27.86
CA VAL A 270 -3.75 25.01 28.60
C VAL A 270 -4.97 25.14 27.67
N LYS A 271 -4.81 25.64 26.46
CA LYS A 271 -5.92 25.67 25.46
C LYS A 271 -6.45 24.28 25.19
N ALA A 272 -5.56 23.31 24.95
CA ALA A 272 -5.98 21.92 24.74
C ALA A 272 -6.79 21.39 25.93
N ALA A 273 -6.34 21.68 27.16
CA ALA A 273 -7.04 21.24 28.38
C ALA A 273 -8.44 21.80 28.48
N PHE A 274 -8.63 23.09 28.19
CA PHE A 274 -9.99 23.71 28.19
C PHE A 274 -10.86 23.15 27.07
N ASP A 275 -10.31 22.95 25.87
CA ASP A 275 -11.07 22.35 24.78
C ASP A 275 -11.48 20.90 25.13
N ILE A 276 -10.58 20.12 25.76
CA ILE A 276 -10.90 18.77 26.27
C ILE A 276 -12.02 18.84 27.31
N TYR A 277 -11.93 19.77 28.25
CA TYR A 277 -12.97 19.97 29.27
C TYR A 277 -14.33 20.23 28.64
N ASP A 278 -14.42 21.13 27.67
CA ASP A 278 -15.68 21.45 26.98
C ASP A 278 -16.19 20.23 26.17
N ARG A 279 -15.35 19.50 25.49
CA ARG A 279 -15.73 18.26 24.79
C ARG A 279 -16.23 17.18 25.74
N ASN A 280 -15.60 17.06 26.90
CA ASN A 280 -16.09 16.15 27.94
C ASN A 280 -17.46 16.54 28.46
N ARG A 281 -17.72 17.84 28.67
CA ARG A 281 -19.06 18.32 29.05
C ARG A 281 -20.11 18.00 27.98
N GLU A 282 -19.78 18.17 26.72
CA GLU A 282 -20.68 17.81 25.61
C GLU A 282 -20.94 16.30 25.59
N PHE A 283 -19.89 15.50 25.73
CA PHE A 283 -19.99 14.04 25.75
C PHE A 283 -20.92 13.54 26.91
N ASN A 284 -20.75 14.09 28.09
CA ASN A 284 -21.57 13.72 29.24
C ASN A 284 -23.07 13.99 29.05
N LYS A 285 -23.46 14.97 28.21
CA LYS A 285 -24.86 15.19 27.85
C LYS A 285 -25.48 14.11 26.99
N GLU A 286 -24.63 13.37 26.28
CA GLU A 286 -25.06 12.28 25.40
C GLU A 286 -25.06 10.91 26.09
N LEU A 287 -24.45 10.81 27.27
CA LEU A 287 -24.46 9.57 28.04
C LEU A 287 -25.87 9.21 28.48
N ALA A 288 -26.16 7.92 28.54
CA ALA A 288 -27.44 7.44 29.07
C ALA A 288 -27.65 7.89 30.51
N SER A 289 -28.89 8.20 30.88
CA SER A 289 -29.25 8.77 32.17
C SER A 289 -28.90 7.94 33.42
N HIS A 290 -28.59 6.65 33.20
CA HIS A 290 -28.16 5.73 34.26
C HIS A 290 -26.63 5.70 34.44
N ILE A 291 -25.86 6.37 33.58
CA ILE A 291 -24.40 6.47 33.67
C ILE A 291 -24.04 7.82 34.32
N ASN A 292 -23.28 7.78 35.40
CA ASN A 292 -22.78 8.99 36.02
C ASN A 292 -21.86 9.77 35.08
N PRO A 293 -21.90 11.10 35.07
CA PRO A 293 -20.99 11.91 34.30
C PRO A 293 -19.51 11.55 34.59
N ILE A 294 -18.76 11.28 33.54
CA ILE A 294 -17.33 10.98 33.62
C ILE A 294 -16.57 12.30 33.68
N LYS A 295 -15.69 12.44 34.65
CA LYS A 295 -14.86 13.63 34.79
C LYS A 295 -13.45 13.35 34.29
N VAL A 296 -12.80 14.35 33.71
CA VAL A 296 -11.44 14.28 33.24
C VAL A 296 -10.56 15.18 34.08
N ASN A 297 -9.73 14.59 34.91
CA ASN A 297 -8.74 15.28 35.71
C ASN A 297 -7.49 15.55 34.90
N MET A 298 -6.90 16.72 34.98
CA MET A 298 -5.77 17.12 34.16
C MET A 298 -4.68 17.78 34.97
N GLY A 299 -3.43 17.43 34.65
CA GLY A 299 -2.24 18.07 35.23
C GLY A 299 -1.29 18.56 34.13
N ILE A 300 -0.87 19.82 34.21
CA ILE A 300 0.01 20.44 33.22
C ILE A 300 1.24 20.99 33.92
N ASN A 301 2.42 20.70 33.37
CA ASN A 301 3.64 21.36 33.79
C ASN A 301 4.56 21.66 32.61
N SER A 302 5.27 22.78 32.68
CA SER A 302 6.17 23.30 31.66
C SER A 302 7.59 23.33 32.16
N GLY A 303 8.56 23.20 31.28
CA GLY A 303 9.99 23.28 31.62
C GLY A 303 10.87 22.49 30.64
N THR A 304 12.14 22.38 31.00
CA THR A 304 13.11 21.60 30.21
C THR A 304 13.05 20.12 30.58
N ALA A 305 12.77 19.26 29.58
CA ALA A 305 12.74 17.82 29.73
C ALA A 305 13.69 17.14 28.73
N LEU A 306 14.05 15.87 28.99
CA LEU A 306 14.74 15.02 28.04
C LEU A 306 13.69 14.38 27.11
N VAL A 307 13.71 14.76 25.82
CA VAL A 307 12.74 14.31 24.82
C VAL A 307 13.42 13.52 23.73
N GLY A 308 12.89 12.38 23.37
CA GLY A 308 13.42 11.51 22.31
C GLY A 308 13.10 10.04 22.53
N MET A 309 13.83 9.18 21.81
CA MET A 309 13.60 7.74 21.84
C MET A 309 14.20 7.08 23.09
N THR A 310 13.38 6.31 23.80
CA THR A 310 13.85 5.34 24.80
C THR A 310 13.91 3.97 24.16
N ARG A 311 14.98 3.22 24.40
CA ARG A 311 15.20 1.89 23.81
C ARG A 311 15.29 0.83 24.88
N PHE A 312 14.49 -0.21 24.73
CA PHE A 312 14.53 -1.41 25.55
C PHE A 312 15.05 -2.55 24.67
N LYS A 313 16.28 -2.99 24.94
CA LYS A 313 16.94 -4.08 24.20
C LYS A 313 16.62 -5.41 24.86
N GLY A 314 16.05 -6.35 24.09
CA GLY A 314 15.77 -7.72 24.51
C GLY A 314 16.29 -8.73 23.50
N SER A 315 16.29 -10.00 23.84
CA SER A 315 16.72 -11.11 22.96
C SER A 315 15.84 -11.24 21.71
N ALA A 316 14.57 -10.87 21.80
CA ALA A 316 13.61 -10.90 20.67
C ALA A 316 13.59 -9.62 19.82
N GLY A 317 14.44 -8.61 20.15
CA GLY A 317 14.52 -7.35 19.42
C GLY A 317 14.56 -6.13 20.32
N THR A 318 14.44 -4.95 19.72
CA THR A 318 14.45 -3.67 20.42
C THR A 318 13.05 -3.05 20.35
N ARG A 319 12.48 -2.70 21.51
CA ARG A 319 11.29 -1.84 21.60
C ARG A 319 11.73 -0.39 21.77
N MET A 320 11.09 0.50 21.04
CA MET A 320 11.35 1.94 21.10
C MET A 320 10.09 2.68 21.49
N THR A 321 10.23 3.72 22.33
CA THR A 321 9.13 4.61 22.72
C THR A 321 9.64 6.04 22.67
N TYR A 322 8.92 6.93 21.99
CA TYR A 322 9.21 8.36 22.01
C TYR A 322 8.52 8.98 23.21
N THR A 323 9.27 9.66 24.07
CA THR A 323 8.69 10.21 25.30
C THR A 323 9.49 11.40 25.82
N ALA A 324 8.86 12.20 26.70
CA ALA A 324 9.53 13.19 27.53
C ALA A 324 9.77 12.58 28.93
N SER A 325 10.92 12.83 29.51
CA SER A 325 11.27 12.31 30.83
C SER A 325 11.99 13.36 31.67
N GLY A 326 11.77 13.31 32.98
CA GLY A 326 12.38 14.21 33.94
C GLY A 326 11.38 14.81 34.92
N PRO A 327 11.83 15.77 35.77
CA PRO A 327 10.97 16.36 36.79
C PRO A 327 9.71 17.03 36.27
N VAL A 328 9.78 17.63 35.05
CA VAL A 328 8.66 18.28 34.40
C VAL A 328 7.51 17.30 34.17
N THR A 329 7.82 16.15 33.57
CA THR A 329 6.83 15.09 33.28
C THR A 329 6.27 14.49 34.56
N ASN A 330 7.14 14.24 35.57
CA ASN A 330 6.71 13.65 36.84
C ASN A 330 5.77 14.59 37.62
N LEU A 331 6.03 15.91 37.55
CA LEU A 331 5.14 16.88 38.23
C LEU A 331 3.80 16.98 37.53
N ALA A 332 3.75 16.99 36.18
CA ALA A 332 2.50 16.98 35.42
C ALA A 332 1.63 15.76 35.78
N ALA A 333 2.23 14.56 35.85
CA ALA A 333 1.54 13.35 36.26
C ALA A 333 0.96 13.46 37.69
N ARG A 334 1.75 13.93 38.65
CA ARG A 334 1.29 14.13 40.04
C ARG A 334 0.18 15.17 40.15
N LEU A 335 0.21 16.21 39.34
CA LEU A 335 -0.87 17.18 39.28
C LEU A 335 -2.16 16.54 38.78
N ALA A 336 -2.11 15.71 37.75
CA ALA A 336 -3.29 14.98 37.29
C ALA A 336 -3.82 14.03 38.34
N ASP A 337 -2.97 13.30 39.06
CA ASP A 337 -3.37 12.42 40.19
C ASP A 337 -4.03 13.19 41.36
N HIS A 338 -3.65 14.44 41.58
CA HIS A 338 -4.22 15.28 42.64
C HIS A 338 -5.48 16.01 42.23
N ALA A 339 -5.70 16.20 40.93
CA ALA A 339 -6.90 16.85 40.40
C ALA A 339 -8.15 16.01 40.74
N LYS A 340 -9.26 16.68 41.02
CA LYS A 340 -10.52 16.04 41.38
C LYS A 340 -11.68 16.76 40.73
N GLY A 341 -12.71 16.02 40.43
CA GLY A 341 -13.96 16.64 39.98
C GLY A 341 -13.92 17.23 38.57
N GLY A 342 -12.88 16.94 37.80
CA GLY A 342 -12.63 17.52 36.48
C GLY A 342 -11.74 18.76 36.53
N ASP A 343 -10.92 18.91 37.58
CA ASP A 343 -10.01 20.05 37.73
C ASP A 343 -8.86 19.97 36.69
N ILE A 344 -8.39 21.17 36.34
CA ILE A 344 -7.16 21.37 35.55
C ILE A 344 -6.13 22.00 36.47
N LEU A 345 -5.14 21.22 36.93
CA LEU A 345 -4.08 21.71 37.80
C LEU A 345 -2.83 22.06 36.97
N VAL A 346 -2.24 23.21 37.25
CA VAL A 346 -1.03 23.67 36.55
C VAL A 346 0.12 23.87 37.51
N GLY A 347 1.36 23.50 37.09
CA GLY A 347 2.56 23.80 37.83
C GLY A 347 2.90 25.30 37.85
N GLU A 348 3.79 25.71 38.75
CA GLU A 348 4.14 27.12 38.94
C GLU A 348 4.77 27.69 37.67
N GLU A 349 5.68 26.93 37.02
CA GLU A 349 6.30 27.34 35.77
C GLU A 349 5.31 27.56 34.64
N THR A 350 4.29 26.70 34.55
CA THR A 350 3.19 26.90 33.58
C THR A 350 2.37 28.13 33.87
N ARG A 351 2.05 28.36 35.15
CA ARG A 351 1.26 29.54 35.61
C ARG A 351 1.95 30.85 35.26
N GLU A 352 3.28 30.92 35.39
CA GLU A 352 4.07 32.11 35.08
C GLU A 352 4.17 32.43 33.59
N LEU A 353 3.93 31.45 32.74
CA LEU A 353 4.04 31.56 31.28
C LEU A 353 2.70 31.93 30.58
N ILE A 354 1.55 31.78 31.25
CA ILE A 354 0.21 31.92 30.63
C ILE A 354 -0.49 33.26 31.00
#